data_d7491a1849ddf2dc4f6c7537f708431b
#
_entry.id   d7491a1849ddf2dc4f6c7537f708431b
#
_cell.length_a   1.000
_cell.length_b   1.000
_cell.length_c   1.000
_cell.angle_alpha   90.00
_cell.angle_beta   90.00
_cell.angle_gamma   90.00
#
_symmetry.space_group_name_H-M   'P 1'
#
loop_
_entity.id
_entity.type
_entity.pdbx_description
1 polymer ?
#
loop_
_entity_poly.entity_id
_entity_poly.type
_entity_poly.pdbx_seq_one_letter_code
_entity_poly.pdbx_strand_id
1 'polypeptide(L)'
;MTLFSAPTAWPLVLPFGTLWLLAPLVAYWTSRPRYLSKQMTCSAREAVELRLIARKTWRYFETFVTDLDNQLPPDNFQEVPIEVIAHRTSPTNMGLYLLSTLAANDFGWAGREAVIKRLEATLEVMQHLPRFKGHFFNWYDTRRLLTLEPAYVSSVDSGNLAGHL
;
A
#
# COMPACT_ATOMS: atom_id res chain seq x y z
N MET A 1 -3.17 24.96 -29.36
CA MET A 1 -3.09 25.79 -30.57
C MET A 1 -2.27 27.07 -30.38
N THR A 2 -1.44 27.18 -29.38
CA THR A 2 -0.68 28.40 -29.01
C THR A 2 0.85 28.31 -29.18
N LEU A 3 1.39 27.13 -29.47
CA LEU A 3 2.84 26.90 -29.59
C LEU A 3 3.48 27.44 -30.88
N PHE A 4 2.70 27.66 -31.92
CA PHE A 4 3.20 28.14 -33.21
C PHE A 4 3.15 29.67 -33.39
N SER A 5 2.56 30.42 -32.44
CA SER A 5 2.35 31.87 -32.55
C SER A 5 3.36 32.73 -31.78
N ALA A 6 4.31 32.11 -31.06
CA ALA A 6 5.34 32.86 -30.33
C ALA A 6 6.76 32.31 -30.63
N PRO A 7 7.39 32.71 -31.75
CA PRO A 7 8.73 32.23 -32.11
C PRO A 7 9.81 32.57 -31.08
N THR A 8 9.57 33.54 -30.20
CA THR A 8 10.48 33.91 -29.10
C THR A 8 10.48 32.92 -27.91
N ALA A 9 9.54 32.00 -27.84
CA ALA A 9 9.46 31.02 -26.74
C ALA A 9 10.27 29.72 -26.98
N TRP A 10 10.77 29.49 -28.20
CA TRP A 10 11.53 28.29 -28.57
C TRP A 10 12.73 27.97 -27.67
N PRO A 11 13.54 28.99 -27.24
CA PRO A 11 14.67 28.69 -26.36
C PRO A 11 14.27 28.09 -25.00
N LEU A 12 13.04 28.35 -24.54
CA LEU A 12 12.49 27.75 -23.30
C LEU A 12 11.76 26.44 -23.60
N VAL A 13 11.00 26.40 -24.68
CA VAL A 13 10.16 25.21 -25.01
C VAL A 13 11.01 24.01 -25.39
N LEU A 14 12.10 24.20 -26.13
CA LEU A 14 12.98 23.11 -26.56
C LEU A 14 13.59 22.31 -25.41
N PRO A 15 14.27 22.92 -24.42
CA PRO A 15 14.87 22.15 -23.34
C PRO A 15 13.82 21.45 -22.45
N PHE A 16 12.70 22.10 -22.13
CA PHE A 16 11.63 21.48 -21.37
C PHE A 16 10.91 20.39 -22.15
N GLY A 17 10.63 20.59 -23.42
CA GLY A 17 10.03 19.57 -24.27
C GLY A 17 10.93 18.35 -24.44
N THR A 18 12.23 18.56 -24.60
CA THR A 18 13.21 17.48 -24.70
C THR A 18 13.31 16.72 -23.38
N LEU A 19 13.33 17.42 -22.24
CA LEU A 19 13.34 16.81 -20.91
C LEU A 19 12.09 15.95 -20.69
N TRP A 20 10.93 16.43 -21.11
CA TRP A 20 9.66 15.70 -20.99
C TRP A 20 9.62 14.46 -21.89
N LEU A 21 10.12 14.56 -23.12
CA LEU A 21 10.21 13.42 -24.03
C LEU A 21 11.21 12.36 -23.53
N LEU A 22 12.27 12.79 -22.86
CA LEU A 22 13.28 11.89 -22.30
C LEU A 22 12.89 11.34 -20.92
N ALA A 23 11.90 11.93 -20.23
CA ALA A 23 11.49 11.51 -18.88
C ALA A 23 11.15 10.00 -18.77
N PRO A 24 10.42 9.37 -19.71
CA PRO A 24 10.17 7.92 -19.65
C PRO A 24 11.47 7.10 -19.76
N LEU A 25 12.43 7.54 -20.55
CA LEU A 25 13.72 6.88 -20.71
C LEU A 25 14.55 6.98 -19.43
N VAL A 26 14.58 8.17 -18.82
CA VAL A 26 15.25 8.40 -17.53
C VAL A 26 14.59 7.58 -16.43
N ALA A 27 13.25 7.58 -16.37
CA ALA A 27 12.51 6.76 -15.42
C ALA A 27 12.81 5.27 -15.59
N TYR A 28 12.82 4.77 -16.82
CA TYR A 28 13.19 3.38 -17.10
C TYR A 28 14.62 3.04 -16.63
N TRP A 29 15.57 3.92 -16.89
CA TRP A 29 16.97 3.72 -16.49
C TRP A 29 17.16 3.75 -14.97
N THR A 30 16.52 4.69 -14.29
CA THR A 30 16.60 4.83 -12.82
C THR A 30 15.83 3.74 -12.09
N SER A 31 14.77 3.21 -12.70
CA SER A 31 13.95 2.11 -12.14
C SER A 31 14.52 0.72 -12.38
N ARG A 32 15.59 0.61 -13.20
CA ARG A 32 16.24 -0.70 -13.36
C ARG A 32 16.76 -1.17 -12.01
N PRO A 33 16.40 -2.39 -11.57
CA PRO A 33 16.99 -2.96 -10.38
C PRO A 33 18.50 -3.02 -10.61
N ARG A 34 19.26 -2.32 -9.79
CA ARG A 34 20.70 -2.56 -9.72
C ARG A 34 20.83 -4.00 -9.27
N TYR A 35 21.37 -4.85 -10.11
CA TYR A 35 21.82 -6.17 -9.68
C TYR A 35 22.82 -5.95 -8.55
N LEU A 36 22.29 -5.87 -7.32
CA LEU A 36 23.14 -5.83 -6.15
C LEU A 36 23.96 -7.11 -6.20
N SER A 37 25.26 -6.89 -6.33
CA SER A 37 26.28 -7.90 -6.36
C SER A 37 25.97 -9.00 -5.35
N LYS A 38 26.36 -10.20 -5.67
CA LYS A 38 26.25 -11.51 -5.05
C LYS A 38 26.41 -11.65 -3.52
N GLN A 39 26.39 -10.57 -2.74
CA GLN A 39 26.82 -10.53 -1.33
C GLN A 39 25.90 -9.84 -0.34
N MET A 40 24.58 -9.71 -0.65
CA MET A 40 23.65 -9.43 0.46
C MET A 40 23.25 -10.77 1.12
N THR A 41 24.22 -11.43 1.72
CA THR A 41 23.96 -12.55 2.62
C THR A 41 23.65 -11.95 4.00
N CYS A 42 22.43 -12.12 4.45
CA CYS A 42 22.02 -11.77 5.80
C CYS A 42 22.75 -12.70 6.78
N SER A 43 23.43 -12.16 7.77
CA SER A 43 24.00 -12.97 8.84
C SER A 43 22.89 -13.60 9.70
N ALA A 44 23.20 -14.66 10.40
CA ALA A 44 22.23 -15.34 11.26
C ALA A 44 21.62 -14.41 12.30
N ARG A 45 22.41 -13.45 12.83
CA ARG A 45 21.95 -12.44 13.78
C ARG A 45 20.96 -11.46 13.14
N GLU A 46 21.32 -10.92 11.98
CA GLU A 46 20.44 -10.01 11.24
C GLU A 46 19.13 -10.70 10.84
N ALA A 47 19.17 -11.98 10.44
CA ALA A 47 17.99 -12.76 10.12
C ALA A 47 17.04 -12.87 11.33
N VAL A 48 17.56 -13.07 12.54
CA VAL A 48 16.77 -13.11 13.77
C VAL A 48 16.14 -11.73 14.06
N GLU A 49 16.91 -10.66 13.93
CA GLU A 49 16.42 -9.29 14.14
C GLU A 49 15.32 -8.92 13.14
N LEU A 50 15.51 -9.21 11.85
CA LEU A 50 14.52 -8.99 10.80
C LEU A 50 13.24 -9.82 11.03
N ARG A 51 13.40 -11.08 11.45
CA ARG A 51 12.28 -11.94 11.79
C ARG A 51 11.48 -11.40 12.99
N LEU A 52 12.16 -10.82 13.98
CA LEU A 52 11.50 -10.18 15.11
C LEU A 52 10.70 -8.94 14.69
N ILE A 53 11.26 -8.10 13.80
CA ILE A 53 10.56 -6.95 13.23
C ILE A 53 9.32 -7.41 12.47
N ALA A 54 9.47 -8.40 11.58
CA ALA A 54 8.36 -8.97 10.82
C ALA A 54 7.27 -9.54 11.76
N ARG A 55 7.66 -10.22 12.86
CA ARG A 55 6.70 -10.76 13.84
C ARG A 55 5.94 -9.65 14.58
N LYS A 56 6.59 -8.53 14.90
CA LYS A 56 5.94 -7.35 15.49
C LYS A 56 4.96 -6.71 14.51
N THR A 57 5.33 -6.61 13.24
CA THR A 57 4.43 -6.11 12.19
C THR A 57 3.19 -6.99 12.07
N TRP A 58 3.35 -8.32 12.01
CA TRP A 58 2.22 -9.25 11.98
C TRP A 58 1.34 -9.12 13.21
N ARG A 59 1.93 -8.94 14.40
CA ARG A 59 1.17 -8.80 15.65
C ARG A 59 0.20 -7.63 15.62
N TYR A 60 0.52 -6.54 14.92
CA TYR A 60 -0.40 -5.43 14.71
C TYR A 60 -1.68 -5.90 14.04
N PHE A 61 -1.57 -6.57 12.91
CA PHE A 61 -2.73 -7.09 12.19
C PHE A 61 -3.46 -8.19 12.95
N GLU A 62 -2.72 -9.09 13.58
CA GLU A 62 -3.27 -10.17 14.41
C GLU A 62 -4.13 -9.63 15.56
N THR A 63 -3.75 -8.47 16.12
CA THR A 63 -4.43 -7.85 17.26
C THR A 63 -5.61 -6.97 16.82
N PHE A 64 -5.44 -6.19 15.78
CA PHE A 64 -6.37 -5.10 15.46
C PHE A 64 -7.32 -5.39 14.29
N VAL A 65 -7.06 -6.43 13.48
CA VAL A 65 -8.02 -6.85 12.45
C VAL A 65 -9.02 -7.81 13.05
N THR A 66 -10.20 -7.31 13.37
CA THR A 66 -11.25 -8.01 14.14
C THR A 66 -12.62 -7.84 13.49
N ASP A 67 -13.61 -8.57 14.01
CA ASP A 67 -15.01 -8.42 13.59
C ASP A 67 -15.56 -7.01 13.86
N LEU A 68 -15.04 -6.29 14.86
CA LEU A 68 -15.45 -4.91 15.17
C LEU A 68 -15.09 -3.94 14.05
N ASP A 69 -14.02 -4.21 13.33
CA ASP A 69 -13.56 -3.44 12.17
C ASP A 69 -13.85 -4.14 10.84
N ASN A 70 -14.85 -5.06 10.83
CA ASN A 70 -15.26 -5.80 9.64
C ASN A 70 -14.11 -6.49 8.91
N GLN A 71 -13.16 -7.06 9.65
CA GLN A 71 -11.95 -7.71 9.10
C GLN A 71 -11.07 -6.79 8.24
N LEU A 72 -11.22 -5.47 8.37
CA LEU A 72 -10.36 -4.47 7.73
C LEU A 72 -9.27 -4.02 8.71
N PRO A 73 -8.04 -3.78 8.23
CA PRO A 73 -6.98 -3.26 9.08
C PRO A 73 -7.24 -1.78 9.42
N PRO A 74 -7.19 -1.39 10.70
CA PRO A 74 -7.21 0.03 11.06
C PRO A 74 -5.93 0.72 10.57
N ASP A 75 -5.96 2.04 10.49
CA ASP A 75 -4.86 2.85 9.96
C ASP A 75 -3.64 2.84 10.87
N ASN A 76 -3.87 3.07 12.15
CA ASN A 76 -2.80 3.07 13.15
C ASN A 76 -3.35 2.82 14.57
N PHE A 77 -2.42 2.55 15.47
CA PHE A 77 -2.64 2.50 16.89
C PHE A 77 -1.68 3.47 17.59
N GLN A 78 -2.24 4.41 18.32
CA GLN A 78 -1.48 5.37 19.13
C GLN A 78 -1.44 4.86 20.57
N GLU A 79 -0.24 4.75 21.14
CA GLU A 79 -0.04 4.31 22.52
C GLU A 79 -0.01 5.49 23.52
N VAL A 80 0.54 6.63 23.11
CA VAL A 80 0.78 7.80 23.98
C VAL A 80 0.18 9.05 23.34
N PRO A 81 -0.48 9.94 24.07
CA PRO A 81 -0.68 9.97 25.54
C PRO A 81 -1.77 9.04 26.07
N ILE A 82 -2.65 8.56 25.20
CA ILE A 82 -3.71 7.58 25.47
C ILE A 82 -3.82 6.63 24.32
N GLU A 83 -4.20 5.39 24.61
CA GLU A 83 -4.39 4.35 23.59
C GLU A 83 -5.60 4.69 22.71
N VAL A 84 -5.36 4.84 21.40
CA VAL A 84 -6.40 5.13 20.41
C VAL A 84 -6.15 4.30 19.15
N ILE A 85 -7.18 3.60 18.71
CA ILE A 85 -7.18 2.92 17.41
C ILE A 85 -7.86 3.84 16.39
N ALA A 86 -7.21 4.08 15.26
CA ALA A 86 -7.81 4.83 14.15
C ALA A 86 -8.67 3.89 13.29
N HIS A 87 -9.97 3.82 13.58
CA HIS A 87 -10.97 2.95 12.92
C HIS A 87 -11.28 3.41 11.49
N ARG A 88 -10.25 3.56 10.68
CA ARG A 88 -10.32 3.87 9.25
C ARG A 88 -9.25 3.07 8.51
N THR A 89 -9.47 2.83 7.23
CA THR A 89 -8.53 2.09 6.37
C THR A 89 -8.41 2.73 5.00
N SER A 90 -7.30 2.47 4.33
CA SER A 90 -7.04 2.85 2.94
C SER A 90 -6.77 1.63 2.06
N PRO A 91 -6.80 1.76 0.71
CA PRO A 91 -6.41 0.67 -0.17
C PRO A 91 -4.98 0.16 0.10
N THR A 92 -4.04 1.05 0.45
CA THR A 92 -2.68 0.68 0.87
C THR A 92 -2.71 -0.21 2.11
N ASN A 93 -3.46 0.17 3.14
CA ASN A 93 -3.55 -0.62 4.38
C ASN A 93 -4.15 -2.01 4.13
N MET A 94 -5.20 -2.08 3.31
CA MET A 94 -5.81 -3.35 2.91
C MET A 94 -4.80 -4.25 2.20
N GLY A 95 -4.07 -3.73 1.20
CA GLY A 95 -3.04 -4.47 0.48
C GLY A 95 -1.91 -4.97 1.37
N LEU A 96 -1.41 -4.12 2.28
CA LEU A 96 -0.39 -4.50 3.25
C LEU A 96 -0.86 -5.61 4.20
N TYR A 97 -2.13 -5.58 4.62
CA TYR A 97 -2.70 -6.64 5.44
C TYR A 97 -2.77 -7.97 4.69
N LEU A 98 -3.25 -7.97 3.44
CA LEU A 98 -3.31 -9.18 2.61
C LEU A 98 -1.91 -9.81 2.46
N LEU A 99 -0.89 -9.01 2.12
CA LEU A 99 0.50 -9.46 2.04
C LEU A 99 1.03 -9.99 3.38
N SER A 100 0.78 -9.28 4.47
CA SER A 100 1.24 -9.68 5.80
C SER A 100 0.60 -10.98 6.26
N THR A 101 -0.66 -11.22 5.85
CA THR A 101 -1.38 -12.47 6.15
C THR A 101 -0.73 -13.67 5.43
N LEU A 102 -0.34 -13.51 4.16
CA LEU A 102 0.41 -14.54 3.42
C LEU A 102 1.78 -14.76 4.04
N ALA A 103 2.52 -13.69 4.32
CA ALA A 103 3.83 -13.78 4.95
C ALA A 103 3.77 -14.47 6.33
N ALA A 104 2.70 -14.27 7.10
CA ALA A 104 2.51 -14.95 8.37
C ALA A 104 2.40 -16.48 8.23
N ASN A 105 1.82 -16.97 7.12
CA ASN A 105 1.83 -18.38 6.79
C ASN A 105 3.25 -18.88 6.47
N ASP A 106 3.98 -18.16 5.63
CA ASP A 106 5.34 -18.52 5.21
C ASP A 106 6.31 -18.57 6.39
N PHE A 107 6.13 -17.67 7.36
CA PHE A 107 6.89 -17.66 8.61
C PHE A 107 6.41 -18.70 9.63
N GLY A 108 5.30 -19.39 9.38
CA GLY A 108 4.71 -20.38 10.27
C GLY A 108 4.00 -19.78 11.51
N TRP A 109 3.60 -18.49 11.43
CA TRP A 109 2.88 -17.81 12.54
C TRP A 109 1.37 -17.96 12.45
N ALA A 110 0.84 -18.24 11.28
CA ALA A 110 -0.56 -18.52 11.04
C ALA A 110 -0.72 -19.79 10.21
N GLY A 111 -1.63 -20.67 10.62
CA GLY A 111 -1.97 -21.87 9.87
C GLY A 111 -2.72 -21.53 8.57
N ARG A 112 -2.61 -22.40 7.57
CA ARG A 112 -3.22 -22.21 6.24
C ARG A 112 -4.72 -21.92 6.31
N GLU A 113 -5.47 -22.65 7.10
CA GLU A 113 -6.91 -22.46 7.25
C GLU A 113 -7.24 -21.07 7.81
N ALA A 114 -6.50 -20.63 8.85
CA ALA A 114 -6.68 -19.30 9.44
C ALA A 114 -6.36 -18.18 8.44
N VAL A 115 -5.33 -18.38 7.60
CA VAL A 115 -4.97 -17.44 6.53
C VAL A 115 -6.08 -17.34 5.49
N ILE A 116 -6.58 -18.46 4.99
CA ILE A 116 -7.68 -18.50 4.01
C ILE A 116 -8.90 -17.78 4.57
N LYS A 117 -9.32 -18.11 5.81
CA LYS A 117 -10.46 -17.47 6.46
C LYS A 117 -10.31 -15.96 6.58
N ARG A 118 -9.12 -15.47 6.96
CA ARG A 118 -8.84 -14.03 7.05
C ARG A 118 -8.91 -13.34 5.69
N LEU A 119 -8.28 -13.93 4.67
CA LEU A 119 -8.28 -13.39 3.31
C LEU A 119 -9.70 -13.35 2.72
N GLU A 120 -10.46 -14.44 2.82
CA GLU A 120 -11.85 -14.51 2.34
C GLU A 120 -12.71 -13.43 3.00
N ALA A 121 -12.69 -13.32 4.33
CA ALA A 121 -13.48 -12.34 5.05
C ALA A 121 -13.13 -10.90 4.65
N THR A 122 -11.84 -10.58 4.52
CA THR A 122 -11.40 -9.24 4.11
C THR A 122 -11.79 -8.94 2.65
N LEU A 123 -11.56 -9.88 1.74
CA LEU A 123 -11.89 -9.70 0.31
C LEU A 123 -13.40 -9.57 0.10
N GLU A 124 -14.22 -10.31 0.85
CA GLU A 124 -15.67 -10.18 0.83
C GLU A 124 -16.11 -8.76 1.22
N VAL A 125 -15.59 -8.22 2.32
CA VAL A 125 -15.88 -6.85 2.74
C VAL A 125 -15.41 -5.85 1.68
N MET A 126 -14.20 -6.02 1.13
CA MET A 126 -13.67 -5.16 0.08
C MET A 126 -14.55 -5.12 -1.18
N GLN A 127 -15.25 -6.22 -1.51
CA GLN A 127 -16.17 -6.24 -2.66
C GLN A 127 -17.38 -5.33 -2.46
N HIS A 128 -17.83 -5.14 -1.22
CA HIS A 128 -19.01 -4.36 -0.88
C HIS A 128 -18.71 -2.89 -0.54
N LEU A 129 -17.44 -2.50 -0.44
CA LEU A 129 -17.07 -1.10 -0.19
C LEU A 129 -17.52 -0.20 -1.35
N PRO A 130 -18.04 1.02 -1.06
CA PRO A 130 -18.37 2.01 -2.08
C PRO A 130 -17.18 2.30 -3.00
N ARG A 131 -17.44 2.46 -4.30
CA ARG A 131 -16.38 2.73 -5.30
C ARG A 131 -16.78 3.87 -6.23
N PHE A 132 -15.79 4.56 -6.75
CA PHE A 132 -15.97 5.53 -7.82
C PHE A 132 -15.43 4.94 -9.12
N LYS A 133 -16.32 4.63 -10.08
CA LYS A 133 -15.94 4.04 -11.37
C LYS A 133 -15.03 2.80 -11.26
N GLY A 134 -15.27 1.96 -10.26
CA GLY A 134 -14.47 0.77 -9.98
C GLY A 134 -13.26 0.98 -9.06
N HIS A 135 -12.84 2.22 -8.81
CA HIS A 135 -11.74 2.54 -7.92
C HIS A 135 -12.19 2.67 -6.48
N PHE A 136 -11.36 2.25 -5.55
CA PHE A 136 -11.55 2.51 -4.14
C PHE A 136 -11.33 4.00 -3.82
N PHE A 137 -12.12 4.51 -2.86
CA PHE A 137 -11.82 5.78 -2.25
C PHE A 137 -10.60 5.69 -1.34
N ASN A 138 -10.03 6.84 -0.99
CA ASN A 138 -8.80 6.88 -0.19
C ASN A 138 -9.01 6.39 1.25
N TRP A 139 -10.14 6.74 1.88
CA TRP A 139 -10.41 6.40 3.26
C TRP A 139 -11.82 5.85 3.46
N TYR A 140 -11.91 4.80 4.28
CA TYR A 140 -13.16 4.19 4.74
C TYR A 140 -13.17 4.10 6.26
N ASP A 141 -14.34 4.34 6.86
CA ASP A 141 -14.61 3.94 8.23
C ASP A 141 -14.71 2.40 8.30
N THR A 142 -13.87 1.77 9.10
CA THR A 142 -13.79 0.31 9.18
C THR A 142 -15.00 -0.33 9.86
N ARG A 143 -15.70 0.43 10.70
CA ARG A 143 -16.87 -0.05 11.45
C ARG A 143 -18.17 0.13 10.69
N ARG A 144 -18.30 1.25 9.96
CA ARG A 144 -19.52 1.60 9.21
C ARG A 144 -19.45 1.25 7.75
N LEU A 145 -18.27 0.96 7.22
CA LEU A 145 -17.99 0.68 5.81
C LEU A 145 -18.37 1.84 4.87
N LEU A 146 -18.32 3.06 5.39
CA LEU A 146 -18.63 4.29 4.65
C LEU A 146 -17.35 5.00 4.23
N THR A 147 -17.41 5.67 3.08
CA THR A 147 -16.34 6.56 2.63
C THR A 147 -16.23 7.76 3.59
N LEU A 148 -15.02 8.12 3.96
CA LEU A 148 -14.73 9.30 4.76
C LEU A 148 -14.53 10.54 3.87
N GLU A 149 -15.04 11.68 4.34
CA GLU A 149 -14.85 12.96 3.65
C GLU A 149 -13.47 13.60 3.99
N PRO A 150 -12.84 14.29 3.04
CA PRO A 150 -13.26 14.47 1.65
C PRO A 150 -13.10 13.18 0.84
N ALA A 151 -14.16 12.78 0.10
CA ALA A 151 -14.16 11.60 -0.72
C ALA A 151 -13.33 11.83 -2.00
N TYR A 152 -12.21 11.12 -2.15
CA TYR A 152 -11.37 11.17 -3.35
C TYR A 152 -10.71 9.81 -3.62
N VAL A 153 -10.26 9.62 -4.85
CA VAL A 153 -9.49 8.45 -5.26
C VAL A 153 -8.00 8.82 -5.28
N SER A 154 -7.20 8.12 -4.49
CA SER A 154 -5.74 8.27 -4.49
C SER A 154 -5.13 7.34 -5.53
N SER A 155 -4.36 7.90 -6.47
CA SER A 155 -3.61 7.10 -7.44
C SER A 155 -2.50 6.29 -6.77
N VAL A 156 -1.90 6.83 -5.71
CA VAL A 156 -0.85 6.16 -4.93
C VAL A 156 -1.41 4.94 -4.21
N ASP A 157 -2.52 5.11 -3.48
CA ASP A 157 -3.14 4.00 -2.73
C ASP A 157 -3.69 2.92 -3.67
N SER A 158 -4.28 3.33 -4.79
CA SER A 158 -4.74 2.40 -5.82
C SER A 158 -3.57 1.62 -6.44
N GLY A 159 -2.45 2.29 -6.71
CA GLY A 159 -1.24 1.68 -7.23
C GLY A 159 -0.60 0.71 -6.23
N ASN A 160 -0.54 1.08 -4.95
CA ASN A 160 -0.03 0.22 -3.88
C ASN A 160 -0.89 -1.06 -3.75
N LEU A 161 -2.23 -0.92 -3.70
CA LEU A 161 -3.11 -2.08 -3.65
C LEU A 161 -2.90 -2.99 -4.86
N ALA A 162 -2.87 -2.43 -6.08
CA ALA A 162 -2.65 -3.21 -7.29
C ALA A 162 -1.29 -3.92 -7.33
N GLY A 163 -0.27 -3.34 -6.68
CA GLY A 163 1.05 -3.95 -6.55
C GLY A 163 1.11 -5.05 -5.49
N HIS A 164 0.14 -5.09 -4.58
CA HIS A 164 0.06 -6.08 -3.48
C HIS A 164 -0.87 -7.26 -3.78
N LEU A 165 -1.68 -7.18 -4.84
CA LEU A 165 -2.56 -8.24 -5.33
C LEU A 165 -1.87 -9.09 -6.43
#